data_02935455671d8533314395b44764a9bf
#
_entry.id   02935455671d8533314395b44764a9bf
#
_cell.length_a   1.000
_cell.length_b   1.000
_cell.length_c   1.000
_cell.angle_alpha   90.00
_cell.angle_beta   90.00
_cell.angle_gamma   90.00
#
_symmetry.space_group_name_H-M   'P 1'
#
loop_
_entity.id
_entity.type
_entity.pdbx_description
1 polymer ?
#
loop_
_entity_poly.entity_id
_entity_poly.type
_entity_poly.pdbx_seq_one_letter_code
_entity_poly.pdbx_strand_id
1 'polypeptide(L)'
;MKKGFSIKISDKKTDIKSFVSGEYDDVYLQTEHFDFLLEGVLLNKKKLLTEYALKDFETLIRELYTQKKQGLIKEFEGEFRGFIWNKKEAKLYVFTNPTSTQRVFYSQFNNEIFIDTSLVRLNKTLLSSGIRTTPDLESIYQLLCFSNLPERKTPIENIAKLLDGHYLEVDSSDLSYNEKEYFDISESPVFKG
;
A
#
# COMPACT_ATOMS: atom_id res chain seq x y z
N MET A 1 -18.25 6.86 3.99
CA MET A 1 -17.48 7.49 2.89
C MET A 1 -16.47 6.47 2.39
N LYS A 2 -16.26 6.32 1.08
CA LYS A 2 -15.23 5.40 0.56
C LYS A 2 -13.88 6.08 0.74
N LYS A 3 -12.97 5.51 1.54
CA LYS A 3 -11.59 5.98 1.70
C LYS A 3 -10.63 4.97 1.09
N GLY A 4 -9.44 5.41 0.73
CA GLY A 4 -8.36 4.58 0.24
C GLY A 4 -8.12 4.66 -1.25
N PHE A 5 -7.59 3.59 -1.81
CA PHE A 5 -7.34 3.45 -3.24
C PHE A 5 -7.66 2.05 -3.74
N SER A 6 -7.81 1.95 -5.05
CA SER A 6 -7.96 0.69 -5.79
C SER A 6 -7.10 0.76 -7.05
N ILE A 7 -6.33 -0.28 -7.32
CA ILE A 7 -5.41 -0.34 -8.46
C ILE A 7 -5.67 -1.66 -9.19
N LYS A 8 -5.80 -1.57 -10.51
CA LYS A 8 -5.83 -2.72 -11.40
C LYS A 8 -4.72 -2.58 -12.43
N ILE A 9 -3.89 -3.61 -12.56
CA ILE A 9 -2.80 -3.67 -13.53
C ILE A 9 -3.07 -4.84 -14.47
N SER A 10 -2.97 -4.59 -15.76
CA SER A 10 -3.06 -5.58 -16.83
C SER A 10 -1.97 -5.30 -17.87
N ASP A 11 -1.73 -6.24 -18.81
CA ASP A 11 -0.66 -6.15 -19.84
C ASP A 11 -0.55 -4.81 -20.58
N LYS A 12 -1.60 -4.00 -20.58
CA LYS A 12 -1.66 -2.76 -21.39
C LYS A 12 -2.08 -1.54 -20.60
N LYS A 13 -2.46 -1.69 -19.32
CA LYS A 13 -3.06 -0.57 -18.59
C LYS A 13 -2.93 -0.72 -17.08
N THR A 14 -2.48 0.36 -16.45
CA THR A 14 -2.60 0.57 -15.00
C THR A 14 -3.76 1.53 -14.75
N ASP A 15 -4.81 1.06 -14.08
CA ASP A 15 -5.97 1.86 -13.67
C ASP A 15 -5.91 2.12 -12.17
N ILE A 16 -5.74 3.38 -11.79
CA ILE A 16 -5.62 3.81 -10.39
C ILE A 16 -6.84 4.67 -10.05
N LYS A 17 -7.56 4.28 -9.00
CA LYS A 17 -8.68 5.03 -8.43
C LYS A 17 -8.33 5.44 -7.00
N SER A 18 -8.26 6.74 -6.76
CA SER A 18 -8.03 7.32 -5.46
C SER A 18 -9.34 7.80 -4.85
N PHE A 19 -9.52 7.54 -3.55
CA PHE A 19 -10.66 7.98 -2.74
C PHE A 19 -10.19 8.77 -1.52
N VAL A 20 -9.10 9.52 -1.70
CA VAL A 20 -8.49 10.33 -0.63
C VAL A 20 -9.43 11.46 -0.27
N SER A 21 -9.64 11.69 1.02
CA SER A 21 -10.60 12.68 1.51
C SER A 21 -9.99 14.08 1.72
N GLY A 22 -8.66 14.19 1.70
CA GLY A 22 -7.94 15.40 2.10
C GLY A 22 -8.00 15.67 3.60
N GLU A 23 -8.46 14.69 4.40
CA GLU A 23 -8.40 14.73 5.86
C GLU A 23 -7.02 14.27 6.34
N TYR A 24 -6.60 14.71 7.51
CA TYR A 24 -5.29 14.37 8.10
C TYR A 24 -4.11 14.77 7.22
N ASP A 25 -3.18 13.85 6.98
CA ASP A 25 -2.02 14.03 6.10
C ASP A 25 -2.21 13.40 4.72
N ASP A 26 -3.48 13.14 4.36
CA ASP A 26 -3.81 12.56 3.07
C ASP A 26 -3.28 13.44 1.92
N VAL A 27 -2.54 12.82 1.00
CA VAL A 27 -2.01 13.49 -0.19
C VAL A 27 -2.09 12.58 -1.41
N TYR A 28 -2.49 13.15 -2.53
CA TYR A 28 -2.38 12.49 -3.84
C TYR A 28 -1.67 13.43 -4.82
N LEU A 29 -0.40 13.14 -5.06
CA LEU A 29 0.46 13.91 -5.94
C LEU A 29 0.62 13.19 -7.26
N GLN A 30 0.30 13.86 -8.36
CA GLN A 30 0.52 13.38 -9.71
C GLN A 30 1.57 14.25 -10.41
N THR A 31 2.60 13.61 -10.94
CA THR A 31 3.68 14.26 -11.68
C THR A 31 3.88 13.60 -13.04
N GLU A 32 4.74 14.18 -13.86
CA GLU A 32 5.16 13.56 -15.12
C GLU A 32 5.88 12.22 -14.89
N HIS A 33 6.69 12.12 -13.83
CA HIS A 33 7.59 10.98 -13.60
C HIS A 33 7.03 9.94 -12.64
N PHE A 34 6.21 10.36 -11.69
CA PHE A 34 5.62 9.46 -10.70
C PHE A 34 4.29 9.99 -10.16
N ASP A 35 3.46 9.08 -9.69
CA ASP A 35 2.32 9.38 -8.83
C ASP A 35 2.62 8.86 -7.42
N PHE A 36 2.21 9.62 -6.42
CA PHE A 36 2.36 9.27 -5.01
C PHE A 36 1.03 9.48 -4.29
N LEU A 37 0.60 8.48 -3.55
CA LEU A 37 -0.52 8.60 -2.65
C LEU A 37 -0.10 8.15 -1.25
N LEU A 38 -0.45 8.95 -0.26
CA LEU A 38 -0.40 8.59 1.14
C LEU A 38 -1.75 8.92 1.77
N GLU A 39 -2.30 7.99 2.52
CA GLU A 39 -3.50 8.13 3.33
C GLU A 39 -3.16 7.80 4.78
N GLY A 40 -3.50 8.70 5.69
CA GLY A 40 -3.30 8.48 7.12
C GLY A 40 -2.70 9.67 7.87
N VAL A 41 -1.97 9.36 8.94
CA VAL A 41 -1.37 10.35 9.85
C VAL A 41 0.13 10.13 9.93
N LEU A 42 0.91 11.18 9.69
CA LEU A 42 2.36 11.20 9.87
C LEU A 42 2.74 11.95 11.14
N LEU A 43 3.29 11.22 12.09
CA LEU A 43 3.73 11.78 13.38
C LEU A 43 4.96 12.67 13.23
N ASN A 44 5.84 12.36 12.28
CA ASN A 44 7.09 13.07 12.05
C ASN A 44 7.05 14.09 10.90
N LYS A 45 5.89 14.40 10.32
CA LYS A 45 5.76 15.35 9.19
C LYS A 45 6.42 16.71 9.46
N LYS A 46 6.18 17.30 10.64
CA LYS A 46 6.78 18.60 11.01
C LYS A 46 8.31 18.51 11.12
N LYS A 47 8.82 17.41 11.69
CA LYS A 47 10.26 17.15 11.81
C LYS A 47 10.90 17.08 10.41
N LEU A 48 10.33 16.29 9.51
CA LEU A 48 10.83 16.17 8.13
C LEU A 48 10.82 17.52 7.39
N LEU A 49 9.74 18.29 7.48
CA LEU A 49 9.68 19.61 6.86
C LEU A 49 10.78 20.55 7.37
N THR A 50 11.09 20.50 8.67
CA THR A 50 12.15 21.30 9.28
C THR A 50 13.54 20.82 8.82
N GLU A 51 13.80 19.51 8.82
CA GLU A 51 15.09 18.91 8.42
C GLU A 51 15.45 19.24 6.95
N TYR A 52 14.43 19.23 6.08
CA TYR A 52 14.61 19.56 4.67
C TYR A 52 14.44 21.05 4.36
N ALA A 53 14.21 21.90 5.37
CA ALA A 53 13.94 23.33 5.23
C ALA A 53 12.81 23.66 4.23
N LEU A 54 11.76 22.85 4.21
CA LEU A 54 10.62 22.95 3.29
C LEU A 54 9.37 23.41 4.04
N LYS A 55 8.44 24.05 3.31
CA LYS A 55 7.22 24.61 3.89
C LYS A 55 5.98 23.74 3.66
N ASP A 56 5.97 22.96 2.59
CA ASP A 56 4.83 22.14 2.22
C ASP A 56 5.22 20.68 1.99
N PHE A 57 4.22 19.80 2.18
CA PHE A 57 4.43 18.38 2.15
C PHE A 57 4.61 17.81 0.74
N GLU A 58 3.99 18.41 -0.27
CA GLU A 58 4.14 17.96 -1.65
C GLU A 58 5.57 18.19 -2.15
N THR A 59 6.15 19.33 -1.82
CA THR A 59 7.56 19.63 -2.14
C THR A 59 8.50 18.66 -1.42
N LEU A 60 8.20 18.33 -0.15
CA LEU A 60 8.95 17.32 0.60
C LEU A 60 8.91 15.93 -0.09
N ILE A 61 7.73 15.49 -0.55
CA ILE A 61 7.60 14.22 -1.26
C ILE A 61 8.42 14.22 -2.56
N ARG A 62 8.41 15.30 -3.32
CA ARG A 62 9.21 15.45 -4.55
C ARG A 62 10.71 15.33 -4.26
N GLU A 63 11.17 15.99 -3.21
CA GLU A 63 12.57 15.98 -2.79
C GLU A 63 13.00 14.58 -2.31
N LEU A 64 12.20 13.98 -1.41
CA LEU A 64 12.43 12.62 -0.92
C LEU A 64 12.44 11.59 -2.06
N TYR A 65 11.50 11.70 -3.01
CA TYR A 65 11.49 10.79 -4.16
C TYR A 65 12.72 10.97 -5.05
N THR A 66 13.17 12.20 -5.28
CA THR A 66 14.37 12.48 -6.07
C THR A 66 15.61 11.85 -5.45
N GLN A 67 15.76 11.94 -4.13
CA GLN A 67 16.92 11.44 -3.40
C GLN A 67 16.86 9.92 -3.14
N LYS A 68 15.70 9.38 -2.78
CA LYS A 68 15.56 8.05 -2.17
C LYS A 68 14.70 7.08 -2.99
N LYS A 69 14.01 7.55 -4.03
CA LYS A 69 13.03 6.76 -4.80
C LYS A 69 12.00 6.10 -3.86
N GLN A 70 11.73 4.78 -4.04
CA GLN A 70 10.86 4.03 -3.14
C GLN A 70 11.35 3.97 -1.68
N GLY A 71 12.64 4.21 -1.45
CA GLY A 71 13.22 4.27 -0.09
C GLY A 71 12.66 5.38 0.79
N LEU A 72 11.97 6.38 0.20
CA LEU A 72 11.29 7.43 0.96
C LEU A 72 10.26 6.90 1.98
N ILE A 73 9.74 5.68 1.77
CA ILE A 73 8.79 5.05 2.69
C ILE A 73 9.38 4.88 4.09
N LYS A 74 10.69 4.67 4.19
CA LYS A 74 11.43 4.50 5.45
C LYS A 74 11.52 5.78 6.30
N GLU A 75 11.27 6.93 5.69
CA GLU A 75 11.33 8.22 6.38
C GLU A 75 10.05 8.53 7.18
N PHE A 76 8.97 7.80 6.93
CA PHE A 76 7.69 8.07 7.52
C PHE A 76 7.47 7.32 8.83
N GLU A 77 7.04 8.05 9.85
CA GLU A 77 6.60 7.52 11.13
C GLU A 77 5.12 7.84 11.33
N GLY A 78 4.30 6.82 11.63
CA GLY A 78 2.87 7.04 11.85
C GLY A 78 1.98 5.89 11.41
N GLU A 79 0.70 6.19 11.24
CA GLU A 79 -0.32 5.27 10.75
C GLU A 79 -0.71 5.65 9.33
N PHE A 80 -0.17 4.95 8.35
CA PHE A 80 -0.36 5.29 6.94
C PHE A 80 -0.32 4.06 6.04
N ARG A 81 -0.84 4.26 4.84
CA ARG A 81 -0.67 3.38 3.68
C ARG A 81 -0.61 4.24 2.43
N GLY A 82 -0.12 3.67 1.34
CA GLY A 82 -0.05 4.43 0.11
C GLY A 82 0.56 3.65 -1.03
N PHE A 83 0.88 4.37 -2.09
CA PHE A 83 1.62 3.84 -3.21
C PHE A 83 2.53 4.88 -3.86
N ILE A 84 3.53 4.38 -4.58
CA ILE A 84 4.37 5.13 -5.51
C ILE A 84 4.25 4.43 -6.87
N TRP A 85 3.79 5.13 -7.88
CA TRP A 85 3.81 4.67 -9.26
C TRP A 85 4.94 5.34 -10.02
N ASN A 86 6.03 4.63 -10.28
CA ASN A 86 7.14 5.11 -11.10
C ASN A 86 6.78 4.89 -12.58
N LYS A 87 6.40 5.95 -13.28
CA LYS A 87 5.95 5.90 -14.67
C LYS A 87 7.06 5.55 -15.65
N LYS A 88 8.30 5.95 -15.35
CA LYS A 88 9.45 5.71 -16.21
C LYS A 88 9.87 4.24 -16.22
N GLU A 89 9.84 3.61 -15.05
CA GLU A 89 10.25 2.22 -14.86
C GLU A 89 9.07 1.25 -14.94
N ALA A 90 7.84 1.77 -15.09
CA ALA A 90 6.60 1.00 -15.06
C ALA A 90 6.47 0.13 -13.78
N LYS A 91 6.95 0.66 -12.64
CA LYS A 91 6.95 -0.04 -11.34
C LYS A 91 6.03 0.62 -10.34
N LEU A 92 5.22 -0.19 -9.68
CA LEU A 92 4.35 0.21 -8.60
C LEU A 92 4.89 -0.33 -7.27
N TYR A 93 4.97 0.55 -6.27
CA TYR A 93 5.30 0.22 -4.89
C TYR A 93 4.11 0.55 -4.01
N VAL A 94 3.46 -0.47 -3.45
CA VAL A 94 2.32 -0.29 -2.53
C VAL A 94 2.77 -0.63 -1.13
N PHE A 95 2.54 0.22 -0.17
CA PHE A 95 3.08 0.09 1.18
C PHE A 95 2.03 0.31 2.27
N THR A 96 2.33 -0.23 3.44
CA THR A 96 1.59 0.01 4.67
C THR A 96 2.58 0.33 5.79
N ASN A 97 2.11 0.97 6.87
CA ASN A 97 2.94 1.30 8.02
C ASN A 97 3.46 0.05 8.76
N PRO A 98 4.47 0.20 9.61
CA PRO A 98 5.11 -0.93 10.34
C PRO A 98 4.17 -1.80 11.16
N THR A 99 3.02 -1.29 11.60
CA THR A 99 2.03 -2.03 12.42
C THR A 99 0.79 -2.45 11.64
N SER A 100 0.73 -2.16 10.34
CA SER A 100 -0.38 -2.49 9.42
C SER A 100 -1.78 -2.19 9.97
N THR A 101 -1.90 -1.11 10.72
CA THR A 101 -3.20 -0.57 11.16
C THR A 101 -4.04 -0.14 9.97
N GLN A 102 -3.36 0.27 8.88
CA GLN A 102 -3.93 0.64 7.59
C GLN A 102 -3.70 -0.48 6.56
N ARG A 103 -4.66 -1.40 6.45
CA ARG A 103 -4.52 -2.62 5.63
C ARG A 103 -4.57 -2.36 4.14
N VAL A 104 -3.81 -3.17 3.39
CA VAL A 104 -3.85 -3.28 1.92
C VAL A 104 -4.04 -4.75 1.56
N PHE A 105 -4.85 -5.02 0.55
CA PHE A 105 -5.15 -6.35 0.04
C PHE A 105 -4.77 -6.43 -1.43
N TYR A 106 -4.32 -7.61 -1.88
CA TYR A 106 -3.98 -7.83 -3.27
C TYR A 106 -4.33 -9.24 -3.72
N SER A 107 -4.47 -9.40 -5.03
CA SER A 107 -4.75 -10.67 -5.69
C SER A 107 -4.18 -10.64 -7.10
N GLN A 108 -3.67 -11.76 -7.59
CA GLN A 108 -3.31 -11.93 -8.99
C GLN A 108 -4.19 -12.98 -9.63
N PHE A 109 -4.79 -12.66 -10.76
CA PHE A 109 -5.67 -13.56 -11.49
C PHE A 109 -5.68 -13.24 -12.98
N ASN A 110 -5.59 -14.27 -13.85
CA ASN A 110 -5.68 -14.14 -15.31
C ASN A 110 -4.77 -13.05 -15.91
N ASN A 111 -3.50 -13.00 -15.55
CA ASN A 111 -2.58 -11.92 -15.96
C ASN A 111 -3.06 -10.51 -15.60
N GLU A 112 -3.73 -10.37 -14.48
CA GLU A 112 -4.11 -9.09 -13.91
C GLU A 112 -3.76 -9.08 -12.42
N ILE A 113 -3.31 -7.93 -11.92
CA ILE A 113 -3.05 -7.69 -10.51
C ILE A 113 -4.07 -6.69 -10.01
N PHE A 114 -4.71 -7.03 -8.91
CA PHE A 114 -5.73 -6.23 -8.23
C PHE A 114 -5.22 -5.87 -6.84
N ILE A 115 -5.26 -4.60 -6.49
CA ILE A 115 -4.84 -4.09 -5.19
C ILE A 115 -5.91 -3.13 -4.68
N ASP A 116 -6.27 -3.25 -3.41
CA ASP A 116 -7.28 -2.41 -2.81
C ASP A 116 -7.08 -2.27 -1.30
N THR A 117 -7.49 -1.15 -0.76
CA THR A 117 -7.47 -0.87 0.68
C THR A 117 -8.71 -1.39 1.41
N SER A 118 -9.63 -2.01 0.68
CA SER A 118 -10.87 -2.63 1.21
C SER A 118 -11.06 -4.02 0.64
N LEU A 119 -11.01 -5.04 1.51
CA LEU A 119 -11.28 -6.43 1.11
C LEU A 119 -12.63 -6.59 0.40
N VAL A 120 -13.67 -5.92 0.91
CA VAL A 120 -15.01 -5.98 0.31
C VAL A 120 -15.05 -5.37 -1.08
N ARG A 121 -14.34 -4.25 -1.29
CA ARG A 121 -14.28 -3.60 -2.61
C ARG A 121 -13.46 -4.43 -3.58
N LEU A 122 -12.31 -4.98 -3.14
CA LEU A 122 -11.50 -5.89 -3.94
C LEU A 122 -12.33 -7.10 -4.40
N ASN A 123 -13.02 -7.77 -3.47
CA ASN A 123 -13.87 -8.91 -3.79
C ASN A 123 -14.95 -8.55 -4.83
N LYS A 124 -15.62 -7.40 -4.68
CA LYS A 124 -16.60 -6.92 -5.66
C LYS A 124 -15.97 -6.66 -7.03
N THR A 125 -14.75 -6.12 -7.06
CA THR A 125 -14.01 -5.88 -8.30
C THR A 125 -13.68 -7.21 -9.01
N LEU A 126 -13.21 -8.21 -8.27
CA LEU A 126 -12.94 -9.56 -8.82
C LEU A 126 -14.21 -10.18 -9.41
N LEU A 127 -15.31 -10.19 -8.65
CA LEU A 127 -16.60 -10.71 -9.12
C LEU A 127 -17.09 -9.98 -10.38
N SER A 128 -16.97 -8.64 -10.43
CA SER A 128 -17.37 -7.86 -11.61
C SER A 128 -16.46 -8.09 -12.83
N SER A 129 -15.24 -8.58 -12.61
CA SER A 129 -14.29 -9.01 -13.64
C SER A 129 -14.51 -10.48 -14.07
N GLY A 130 -15.57 -11.12 -13.59
CA GLY A 130 -15.88 -12.53 -13.90
C GLY A 130 -15.04 -13.55 -13.10
N ILE A 131 -14.29 -13.10 -12.11
CA ILE A 131 -13.46 -13.96 -11.27
C ILE A 131 -14.30 -14.44 -10.08
N ARG A 132 -14.52 -15.74 -10.00
CA ARG A 132 -15.24 -16.34 -8.88
C ARG A 132 -14.33 -16.42 -7.66
N THR A 133 -14.79 -15.89 -6.54
CA THR A 133 -14.12 -15.95 -5.25
C THR A 133 -14.79 -16.97 -4.33
N THR A 134 -14.01 -17.65 -3.50
CA THR A 134 -14.44 -18.70 -2.58
C THR A 134 -14.12 -18.27 -1.14
N PRO A 135 -15.00 -18.48 -0.17
CA PRO A 135 -14.67 -18.30 1.24
C PRO A 135 -13.57 -19.27 1.70
N ASP A 136 -12.56 -18.77 2.38
CA ASP A 136 -11.57 -19.58 3.09
C ASP A 136 -12.13 -19.95 4.48
N LEU A 137 -12.67 -21.16 4.59
CA LEU A 137 -13.35 -21.61 5.83
C LEU A 137 -12.39 -21.73 7.00
N GLU A 138 -11.13 -22.11 6.77
CA GLU A 138 -10.11 -22.16 7.83
C GLU A 138 -9.81 -20.76 8.36
N SER A 139 -9.58 -19.81 7.49
CA SER A 139 -9.36 -18.41 7.87
C SER A 139 -10.57 -17.80 8.56
N ILE A 140 -11.80 -18.12 8.12
CA ILE A 140 -13.01 -17.67 8.78
C ILE A 140 -13.10 -18.24 10.21
N TYR A 141 -12.80 -19.53 10.38
CA TYR A 141 -12.77 -20.15 11.70
C TYR A 141 -11.72 -19.50 12.62
N GLN A 142 -10.50 -19.29 12.12
CA GLN A 142 -9.44 -18.60 12.85
C GLN A 142 -9.85 -17.18 13.26
N LEU A 143 -10.49 -16.44 12.33
CA LEU A 143 -10.99 -15.08 12.61
C LEU A 143 -12.04 -15.06 13.73
N LEU A 144 -12.95 -16.04 13.75
CA LEU A 144 -13.97 -16.17 14.79
C LEU A 144 -13.36 -16.52 16.15
N CYS A 145 -12.31 -17.36 16.17
CA CYS A 145 -11.66 -17.79 17.40
C CYS A 145 -10.72 -16.71 17.99
N PHE A 146 -9.98 -16.01 17.14
CA PHE A 146 -8.87 -15.14 17.56
C PHE A 146 -9.09 -13.66 17.25
N SER A 147 -10.18 -13.29 16.59
CA SER A 147 -10.47 -11.92 16.13
C SER A 147 -9.39 -11.31 15.23
N ASN A 148 -8.43 -12.10 14.77
CA ASN A 148 -7.35 -11.70 13.89
C ASN A 148 -6.94 -12.88 12.99
N LEU A 149 -6.35 -12.55 11.83
CA LEU A 149 -5.78 -13.54 10.93
C LEU A 149 -4.27 -13.34 10.87
N PRO A 150 -3.48 -14.40 11.07
CA PRO A 150 -2.03 -14.33 10.97
C PRO A 150 -1.59 -14.12 9.52
N GLU A 151 -0.39 -13.60 9.36
CA GLU A 151 0.31 -13.47 8.09
C GLU A 151 -0.54 -12.78 7.00
N ARG A 152 -0.52 -13.34 5.80
CA ARG A 152 -1.23 -12.84 4.61
C ARG A 152 -2.68 -13.29 4.48
N LYS A 153 -3.16 -14.11 5.41
CA LYS A 153 -4.49 -14.73 5.31
C LYS A 153 -5.62 -13.69 5.30
N THR A 154 -6.64 -13.99 4.51
CA THR A 154 -7.92 -13.28 4.50
C THR A 154 -9.07 -14.29 4.50
N PRO A 155 -10.30 -13.89 4.82
CA PRO A 155 -11.47 -14.77 4.75
C PRO A 155 -11.87 -15.21 3.33
N ILE A 156 -11.11 -14.83 2.30
CA ILE A 156 -11.39 -15.11 0.89
C ILE A 156 -10.14 -15.70 0.27
N GLU A 157 -10.30 -16.87 -0.35
CA GLU A 157 -9.21 -17.54 -1.06
C GLU A 157 -8.62 -16.64 -2.16
N ASN A 158 -7.32 -16.77 -2.38
CA ASN A 158 -6.56 -16.04 -3.41
C ASN A 158 -6.55 -14.50 -3.24
N ILE A 159 -6.99 -13.98 -2.10
CA ILE A 159 -6.75 -12.60 -1.71
C ILE A 159 -5.79 -12.60 -0.53
N ALA A 160 -4.66 -11.93 -0.68
CA ALA A 160 -3.67 -11.76 0.37
C ALA A 160 -3.76 -10.37 1.02
N LYS A 161 -3.37 -10.29 2.29
CA LYS A 161 -3.10 -9.05 3.01
C LYS A 161 -1.60 -8.74 2.92
N LEU A 162 -1.24 -7.51 2.61
CA LEU A 162 0.15 -7.04 2.69
C LEU A 162 0.62 -7.08 4.14
N LEU A 163 1.83 -7.62 4.37
CA LEU A 163 2.40 -7.76 5.71
C LEU A 163 2.80 -6.41 6.31
N ASP A 164 2.88 -6.41 7.62
CA ASP A 164 3.31 -5.27 8.44
C ASP A 164 4.76 -4.91 8.09
N GLY A 165 5.06 -3.61 7.93
CA GLY A 165 6.41 -3.17 7.58
C GLY A 165 6.89 -3.60 6.18
N HIS A 166 5.98 -4.03 5.30
CA HIS A 166 6.32 -4.46 3.95
C HIS A 166 5.76 -3.51 2.89
N TYR A 167 6.35 -3.57 1.71
CA TYR A 167 5.78 -3.03 0.49
C TYR A 167 5.70 -4.10 -0.59
N LEU A 168 4.69 -3.98 -1.44
CA LEU A 168 4.52 -4.79 -2.63
C LEU A 168 5.13 -4.03 -3.82
N GLU A 169 6.19 -4.58 -4.40
CA GLU A 169 6.76 -4.10 -5.66
C GLU A 169 6.11 -4.87 -6.82
N VAL A 170 5.51 -4.17 -7.75
CA VAL A 170 4.88 -4.74 -8.94
C VAL A 170 5.56 -4.17 -10.17
N ASP A 171 6.03 -5.03 -11.05
CA ASP A 171 6.46 -4.65 -12.39
C ASP A 171 5.28 -4.80 -13.35
N SER A 172 4.81 -3.70 -13.93
CA SER A 172 3.65 -3.74 -14.80
C SER A 172 3.97 -4.21 -16.22
N SER A 173 5.24 -4.38 -16.56
CA SER A 173 5.68 -4.84 -17.88
C SER A 173 5.53 -6.35 -18.05
N ASP A 174 5.73 -7.12 -16.97
CA ASP A 174 5.63 -8.58 -16.96
C ASP A 174 4.62 -9.13 -15.94
N LEU A 175 3.96 -8.22 -15.18
CA LEU A 175 3.01 -8.55 -14.11
C LEU A 175 3.61 -9.39 -12.99
N SER A 176 4.91 -9.33 -12.81
CA SER A 176 5.57 -9.91 -11.65
C SER A 176 5.38 -9.03 -10.42
N TYR A 177 5.33 -9.65 -9.26
CA TYR A 177 5.34 -8.90 -8.00
C TYR A 177 6.19 -9.58 -6.95
N ASN A 178 6.72 -8.78 -6.04
CA ASN A 178 7.48 -9.24 -4.90
C ASN A 178 7.15 -8.40 -3.66
N GLU A 179 6.93 -9.08 -2.55
CA GLU A 179 6.72 -8.42 -1.26
C GLU A 179 8.05 -8.32 -0.54
N LYS A 180 8.44 -7.11 -0.16
CA LYS A 180 9.72 -6.81 0.47
C LYS A 180 9.52 -6.12 1.80
N GLU A 181 10.23 -6.57 2.79
CA GLU A 181 10.30 -5.92 4.09
C GLU A 181 11.11 -4.62 4.01
N TYR A 182 10.60 -3.55 4.58
CA TYR A 182 11.32 -2.28 4.70
C TYR A 182 11.55 -1.86 6.15
N PHE A 183 10.82 -2.46 7.09
CA PHE A 183 10.93 -2.18 8.51
C PHE A 183 10.73 -3.45 9.34
N ASP A 184 11.72 -3.78 10.15
CA ASP A 184 11.65 -4.84 11.17
C ASP A 184 11.63 -4.19 12.55
N ILE A 185 10.57 -4.41 13.31
CA ILE A 185 10.43 -3.87 14.66
C ILE A 185 11.50 -4.38 15.60
N SER A 186 12.02 -5.59 15.39
CA SER A 186 13.08 -6.17 16.21
C SER A 186 14.42 -5.44 16.07
N GLU A 187 14.62 -4.72 14.96
CA GLU A 187 15.82 -3.90 14.74
C GLU A 187 15.72 -2.48 15.32
N SER A 188 14.54 -2.11 15.84
CA SER A 188 14.33 -0.80 16.44
C SER A 188 15.22 -0.62 17.68
N PRO A 189 15.92 0.54 17.83
CA PRO A 189 16.75 0.83 19.00
C PRO A 189 16.02 0.74 20.34
N VAL A 190 14.70 0.95 20.33
CA VAL A 190 13.83 0.87 21.52
C VAL A 190 13.76 -0.54 22.09
N PHE A 191 13.97 -1.57 21.26
CA PHE A 191 13.91 -2.97 21.68
C PHE A 191 15.29 -3.62 21.83
N LYS A 192 16.37 -2.88 21.59
CA LYS A 192 17.77 -3.34 21.77
C LYS A 192 18.35 -2.94 23.15
N GLY A 193 17.46 -2.69 24.14
CA GLY A 193 17.85 -2.37 25.51
C GLY A 193 18.45 -3.53 26.28
#